data_75a62f9858384c814e125fb2d979dc28
#
_entry.id   75a62f9858384c814e125fb2d979dc28
#
_cell.length_a   1.000
_cell.length_b   1.000
_cell.length_c   1.000
_cell.angle_alpha   90.00
_cell.angle_beta   90.00
_cell.angle_gamma   90.00
#
_symmetry.space_group_name_H-M   'P 1'
#
loop_
_entity.id
_entity.type
_entity.pdbx_description
1 polymer ?
#
loop_
_entity_poly.entity_id
_entity_poly.type
_entity_poly.pdbx_seq_one_letter_code
_entity_poly.pdbx_strand_id
1 'polypeptide(L)'
;TGTTEPGNTVVITSSSGTQIGSGVAGPDGSFTITINPPQTNGETIEAIATDPAGNPSLPETALAPDITAPQPPTNLLVNGTGDQVTGKAEPNSTINILDPDGNIIGTATADTNGDFTATLVPPQTNGEPLTANATDTAGNKGDDASVNAPDTTAPDAPTGVTVAGNGGAVSGHAEA
;
A
#
# COMPACT_ATOMS: atom_id res chain seq x y z
N THR A 1 26.10 -3.74 -10.47
CA THR A 1 27.23 -3.91 -11.41
C THR A 1 27.48 -2.63 -12.17
N GLY A 2 28.70 -2.34 -12.58
CA GLY A 2 29.06 -1.14 -13.35
C GLY A 2 30.48 -1.24 -13.91
N THR A 3 30.92 -0.14 -14.47
CA THR A 3 32.30 -0.01 -15.00
C THR A 3 32.93 1.31 -14.58
N THR A 4 34.22 1.30 -14.34
CA THR A 4 35.09 2.45 -14.08
C THR A 4 36.49 2.11 -14.57
N GLU A 5 37.49 2.96 -14.33
CA GLU A 5 38.88 2.60 -14.64
C GLU A 5 39.36 1.40 -13.81
N PRO A 6 40.20 0.52 -14.40
CA PRO A 6 40.74 -0.62 -13.67
C PRO A 6 41.49 -0.20 -12.38
N GLY A 7 41.21 -0.95 -11.31
CA GLY A 7 41.88 -0.71 -10.01
C GLY A 7 41.26 0.39 -9.15
N ASN A 8 40.26 1.12 -9.64
CA ASN A 8 39.56 2.12 -8.81
C ASN A 8 38.75 1.42 -7.71
N THR A 9 38.72 2.03 -6.53
CA THR A 9 37.83 1.65 -5.44
C THR A 9 36.48 2.32 -5.64
N VAL A 10 35.42 1.52 -5.69
CA VAL A 10 34.03 2.02 -5.81
C VAL A 10 33.33 1.90 -4.46
N VAL A 11 32.70 2.97 -4.02
CA VAL A 11 31.87 3.03 -2.81
C VAL A 11 30.44 3.30 -3.23
N ILE A 12 29.52 2.51 -2.68
CA ILE A 12 28.08 2.68 -2.87
C ILE A 12 27.47 3.21 -1.59
N THR A 13 26.69 4.28 -1.69
CA THR A 13 25.96 4.87 -0.57
C THR A 13 24.45 4.85 -0.83
N SER A 14 23.68 4.77 0.26
CA SER A 14 22.24 4.97 0.24
C SER A 14 21.89 6.45 0.09
N SER A 15 20.61 6.75 -0.12
CA SER A 15 20.08 8.12 -0.16
C SER A 15 20.37 8.96 1.09
N SER A 16 20.64 8.30 2.24
CA SER A 16 21.07 8.97 3.48
C SER A 16 22.56 9.25 3.56
N GLY A 17 23.34 8.87 2.53
CA GLY A 17 24.81 8.98 2.52
C GLY A 17 25.53 7.86 3.30
N THR A 18 24.79 6.85 3.78
CA THR A 18 25.40 5.71 4.48
C THR A 18 26.03 4.76 3.47
N GLN A 19 27.29 4.38 3.67
CA GLN A 19 27.94 3.36 2.84
C GLN A 19 27.25 2.01 3.03
N ILE A 20 26.76 1.43 1.92
CA ILE A 20 26.10 0.14 1.88
C ILE A 20 26.87 -0.94 1.12
N GLY A 21 27.96 -0.56 0.44
CA GLY A 21 28.85 -1.49 -0.22
C GLY A 21 30.12 -0.83 -0.73
N SER A 22 31.16 -1.63 -0.97
CA SER A 22 32.37 -1.18 -1.66
C SER A 22 33.08 -2.34 -2.33
N GLY A 23 33.89 -2.03 -3.35
CA GLY A 23 34.66 -3.00 -4.09
C GLY A 23 35.70 -2.33 -4.99
N VAL A 24 36.54 -3.15 -5.63
CA VAL A 24 37.58 -2.66 -6.57
C VAL A 24 37.22 -3.15 -7.97
N ALA A 25 37.38 -2.26 -8.95
CA ALA A 25 37.16 -2.58 -10.36
C ALA A 25 38.26 -3.55 -10.87
N GLY A 26 37.85 -4.54 -11.60
CA GLY A 26 38.73 -5.53 -12.22
C GLY A 26 39.64 -4.95 -13.32
N PRO A 27 40.52 -5.78 -13.89
CA PRO A 27 41.44 -5.33 -14.92
C PRO A 27 40.74 -4.89 -16.25
N ASP A 28 39.51 -5.28 -16.43
CA ASP A 28 38.62 -4.84 -17.53
C ASP A 28 37.77 -3.61 -17.17
N GLY A 29 37.95 -3.07 -15.96
CA GLY A 29 37.17 -1.96 -15.42
C GLY A 29 35.79 -2.34 -14.86
N SER A 30 35.39 -3.60 -14.94
CA SER A 30 34.10 -4.04 -14.42
C SER A 30 34.12 -4.19 -12.90
N PHE A 31 32.94 -3.98 -12.26
CA PHE A 31 32.76 -4.29 -10.84
C PHE A 31 31.37 -4.86 -10.56
N THR A 32 31.30 -5.72 -9.54
CA THR A 32 30.07 -6.17 -8.92
C THR A 32 30.21 -6.05 -7.41
N ILE A 33 29.33 -5.26 -6.81
CA ILE A 33 29.36 -4.98 -5.38
C ILE A 33 28.05 -5.48 -4.75
N THR A 34 28.17 -6.32 -3.72
CA THR A 34 27.03 -6.67 -2.89
C THR A 34 26.74 -5.53 -1.94
N ILE A 35 25.49 -5.06 -1.89
CA ILE A 35 25.04 -4.01 -1.00
C ILE A 35 24.28 -4.62 0.19
N ASN A 36 24.51 -4.02 1.37
CA ASN A 36 23.86 -4.45 2.62
C ASN A 36 23.56 -3.21 3.49
N PRO A 37 22.28 -2.99 3.88
CA PRO A 37 21.11 -3.82 3.53
C PRO A 37 20.75 -3.72 2.04
N PRO A 38 20.04 -4.74 1.48
CA PRO A 38 19.47 -4.63 0.13
C PRO A 38 18.55 -3.42 0.04
N GLN A 39 18.54 -2.77 -1.12
CA GLN A 39 17.65 -1.64 -1.42
C GLN A 39 16.55 -2.18 -2.34
N THR A 40 15.30 -2.15 -1.89
CA THR A 40 14.17 -2.85 -2.55
C THR A 40 12.89 -2.04 -2.64
N ASN A 41 12.97 -0.73 -2.34
CA ASN A 41 11.82 0.18 -2.30
C ASN A 41 12.03 1.41 -3.19
N GLY A 42 12.66 1.23 -4.36
CA GLY A 42 12.91 2.33 -5.29
C GLY A 42 13.93 3.37 -4.81
N GLU A 43 14.73 3.06 -3.79
CA GLU A 43 15.67 4.00 -3.22
C GLU A 43 16.75 4.39 -4.25
N THR A 44 17.12 5.66 -4.25
CA THR A 44 18.28 6.11 -5.02
C THR A 44 19.57 5.71 -4.28
N ILE A 45 20.46 5.04 -4.98
CA ILE A 45 21.83 4.78 -4.55
C ILE A 45 22.80 5.65 -5.32
N GLU A 46 23.95 5.97 -4.71
CA GLU A 46 25.01 6.74 -5.32
C GLU A 46 26.31 5.92 -5.35
N ALA A 47 27.04 6.02 -6.44
CA ALA A 47 28.34 5.37 -6.64
C ALA A 47 29.42 6.41 -6.89
N ILE A 48 30.52 6.35 -6.14
CA ILE A 48 31.71 7.15 -6.35
C ILE A 48 32.90 6.22 -6.52
N ALA A 49 33.65 6.42 -7.60
CA ALA A 49 34.91 5.72 -7.83
C ALA A 49 36.09 6.60 -7.39
N THR A 50 37.09 6.01 -6.76
CA THR A 50 38.33 6.70 -6.33
C THR A 50 39.53 5.96 -6.91
N ASP A 51 40.44 6.68 -7.56
CA ASP A 51 41.64 6.11 -8.13
C ASP A 51 42.67 5.74 -7.04
N PRO A 52 43.72 4.98 -7.38
CA PRO A 52 44.81 4.66 -6.38
C PRO A 52 45.55 5.86 -5.86
N ALA A 53 45.47 7.03 -6.51
CA ALA A 53 46.08 8.28 -6.03
C ALA A 53 45.19 9.06 -5.06
N GLY A 54 43.93 8.61 -4.89
CA GLY A 54 42.98 9.20 -3.96
C GLY A 54 42.06 10.26 -4.58
N ASN A 55 41.97 10.36 -5.92
CA ASN A 55 41.10 11.33 -6.59
C ASN A 55 39.71 10.71 -6.80
N PRO A 56 38.62 11.29 -6.26
CA PRO A 56 37.27 10.77 -6.45
C PRO A 56 36.69 11.24 -7.80
N SER A 57 35.84 10.41 -8.38
CA SER A 57 34.98 10.79 -9.51
C SER A 57 33.82 11.69 -9.05
N LEU A 58 33.08 12.25 -10.02
CA LEU A 58 31.72 12.72 -9.74
C LEU A 58 30.83 11.52 -9.36
N PRO A 59 29.79 11.75 -8.55
CA PRO A 59 28.84 10.70 -8.22
C PRO A 59 27.99 10.30 -9.43
N GLU A 60 27.68 9.03 -9.52
CA GLU A 60 26.69 8.45 -10.43
C GLU A 60 25.56 7.85 -9.63
N THR A 61 24.32 8.01 -10.06
CA THR A 61 23.13 7.52 -9.33
C THR A 61 22.42 6.41 -10.08
N ALA A 62 21.82 5.48 -9.33
CA ALA A 62 20.94 4.47 -9.87
C ALA A 62 19.74 4.28 -8.93
N LEU A 63 18.60 3.89 -9.51
CA LEU A 63 17.43 3.50 -8.73
C LEU A 63 17.49 1.99 -8.43
N ALA A 64 17.25 1.64 -7.18
CA ALA A 64 17.01 0.27 -6.77
C ALA A 64 15.66 -0.21 -7.32
N PRO A 65 15.47 -1.53 -7.51
CA PRO A 65 14.15 -2.06 -7.83
C PRO A 65 13.18 -1.77 -6.66
N ASP A 66 11.93 -1.50 -7.02
CA ASP A 66 10.85 -1.45 -6.04
C ASP A 66 10.06 -2.77 -6.12
N ILE A 67 10.24 -3.60 -5.11
CA ILE A 67 9.57 -4.90 -4.94
C ILE A 67 8.95 -5.00 -3.54
N THR A 68 8.83 -3.88 -2.83
CA THR A 68 8.28 -3.79 -1.48
C THR A 68 6.83 -3.30 -1.55
N ALA A 69 5.90 -4.17 -1.22
CA ALA A 69 4.50 -3.80 -1.19
C ALA A 69 4.18 -2.80 -0.06
N PRO A 70 3.24 -1.87 -0.27
CA PRO A 70 2.81 -0.92 0.75
C PRO A 70 2.17 -1.63 1.95
N GLN A 71 2.22 -0.98 3.10
CA GLN A 71 1.49 -1.46 4.28
C GLN A 71 -0.03 -1.37 4.03
N PRO A 72 -0.84 -2.23 4.71
CA PRO A 72 -2.29 -2.13 4.64
C PRO A 72 -2.79 -0.73 4.99
N PRO A 73 -3.85 -0.23 4.32
CA PRO A 73 -4.46 1.03 4.68
C PRO A 73 -4.91 1.07 6.14
N THR A 74 -4.79 2.22 6.78
CA THR A 74 -5.09 2.44 8.20
C THR A 74 -6.08 3.58 8.40
N ASN A 75 -6.61 3.73 9.65
CA ASN A 75 -7.57 4.78 10.00
C ASN A 75 -8.78 4.82 9.07
N LEU A 76 -9.23 3.65 8.61
CA LEU A 76 -10.36 3.52 7.71
C LEU A 76 -11.64 3.96 8.41
N LEU A 77 -12.41 4.82 7.74
CA LEU A 77 -13.71 5.28 8.19
C LEU A 77 -14.66 5.39 7.00
N VAL A 78 -15.80 4.72 7.09
CA VAL A 78 -16.93 4.92 6.18
C VAL A 78 -17.81 6.03 6.74
N ASN A 79 -18.20 6.99 5.91
CA ASN A 79 -19.10 8.06 6.36
C ASN A 79 -20.54 7.53 6.62
N GLY A 80 -21.36 8.34 7.31
CA GLY A 80 -22.72 7.92 7.71
C GLY A 80 -23.69 7.68 6.56
N THR A 81 -23.38 8.13 5.33
CA THR A 81 -24.17 7.89 4.11
C THR A 81 -23.69 6.67 3.33
N GLY A 82 -22.58 6.04 3.75
CA GLY A 82 -22.04 4.84 3.12
C GLY A 82 -21.43 5.06 1.73
N ASP A 83 -21.26 6.30 1.31
CA ASP A 83 -20.82 6.65 -0.04
C ASP A 83 -19.35 7.10 -0.12
N GLN A 84 -18.64 7.17 1.02
CA GLN A 84 -17.22 7.50 1.06
C GLN A 84 -16.47 6.70 2.12
N VAL A 85 -15.24 6.30 1.76
CA VAL A 85 -14.23 5.77 2.69
C VAL A 85 -13.06 6.72 2.73
N THR A 86 -12.64 7.12 3.93
CA THR A 86 -11.42 7.88 4.18
C THR A 86 -10.41 7.00 4.93
N GLY A 87 -9.13 7.33 4.81
CA GLY A 87 -8.06 6.60 5.51
C GLY A 87 -6.67 7.13 5.18
N LYS A 88 -5.68 6.34 5.60
CA LYS A 88 -4.29 6.58 5.27
C LYS A 88 -3.67 5.35 4.63
N ALA A 89 -2.80 5.60 3.65
CA ALA A 89 -2.00 4.59 2.96
C ALA A 89 -0.63 5.17 2.59
N GLU A 90 0.20 4.40 1.95
CA GLU A 90 1.47 4.89 1.42
C GLU A 90 1.23 6.04 0.42
N PRO A 91 1.99 7.15 0.52
CA PRO A 91 1.85 8.27 -0.42
C PRO A 91 1.95 7.82 -1.89
N ASN A 92 1.04 8.36 -2.72
CA ASN A 92 0.90 8.06 -4.14
C ASN A 92 0.45 6.63 -4.48
N SER A 93 0.18 5.77 -3.51
CA SER A 93 -0.40 4.45 -3.77
C SER A 93 -1.86 4.57 -4.26
N THR A 94 -2.29 3.59 -5.04
CA THR A 94 -3.69 3.44 -5.47
C THR A 94 -4.43 2.56 -4.48
N ILE A 95 -5.52 3.06 -3.92
CA ILE A 95 -6.38 2.34 -2.99
C ILE A 95 -7.60 1.81 -3.74
N ASN A 96 -7.91 0.52 -3.55
CA ASN A 96 -9.15 -0.09 -3.98
C ASN A 96 -9.99 -0.44 -2.76
N ILE A 97 -11.29 -0.12 -2.83
CA ILE A 97 -12.29 -0.53 -1.85
C ILE A 97 -13.17 -1.60 -2.52
N LEU A 98 -13.30 -2.74 -1.85
CA LEU A 98 -14.02 -3.91 -2.34
C LEU A 98 -15.22 -4.21 -1.45
N ASP A 99 -16.30 -4.67 -2.08
CA ASP A 99 -17.46 -5.22 -1.40
C ASP A 99 -17.18 -6.65 -0.88
N PRO A 100 -18.12 -7.29 -0.15
CA PRO A 100 -17.95 -8.67 0.34
C PRO A 100 -17.78 -9.72 -0.76
N ASP A 101 -18.25 -9.43 -1.98
CA ASP A 101 -18.11 -10.31 -3.15
C ASP A 101 -16.77 -10.15 -3.87
N GLY A 102 -15.94 -9.17 -3.43
CA GLY A 102 -14.64 -8.88 -4.01
C GLY A 102 -14.67 -7.96 -5.23
N ASN A 103 -15.80 -7.29 -5.50
CA ASN A 103 -15.88 -6.29 -6.57
C ASN A 103 -15.32 -4.95 -6.09
N ILE A 104 -14.58 -4.26 -6.94
CA ILE A 104 -14.11 -2.90 -6.64
C ILE A 104 -15.28 -1.93 -6.77
N ILE A 105 -15.68 -1.34 -5.65
CA ILE A 105 -16.77 -0.36 -5.55
C ILE A 105 -16.29 1.07 -5.36
N GLY A 106 -14.99 1.28 -5.13
CA GLY A 106 -14.38 2.60 -5.03
C GLY A 106 -12.87 2.55 -5.21
N THR A 107 -12.31 3.64 -5.73
CA THR A 107 -10.86 3.81 -5.88
C THR A 107 -10.45 5.22 -5.49
N ALA A 108 -9.21 5.36 -4.99
CA ALA A 108 -8.59 6.65 -4.70
C ALA A 108 -7.07 6.56 -4.86
N THR A 109 -6.41 7.72 -4.89
CA THR A 109 -4.96 7.80 -4.76
C THR A 109 -4.64 8.54 -3.46
N ALA A 110 -3.73 8.00 -2.66
CA ALA A 110 -3.24 8.67 -1.46
C ALA A 110 -2.41 9.91 -1.85
N ASP A 111 -2.64 11.01 -1.16
CA ASP A 111 -1.86 12.23 -1.35
C ASP A 111 -0.42 12.09 -0.79
N THR A 112 0.36 13.18 -0.85
CA THR A 112 1.73 13.21 -0.35
C THR A 112 1.86 13.03 1.17
N ASN A 113 0.75 13.16 1.93
CA ASN A 113 0.68 12.88 3.36
C ASN A 113 0.13 11.48 3.65
N GLY A 114 -0.23 10.74 2.61
CA GLY A 114 -0.86 9.43 2.68
C GLY A 114 -2.37 9.48 2.92
N ASP A 115 -3.02 10.64 2.91
CA ASP A 115 -4.46 10.75 3.10
C ASP A 115 -5.21 10.42 1.79
N PHE A 116 -6.32 9.67 1.92
CA PHE A 116 -7.17 9.37 0.77
C PHE A 116 -8.66 9.47 1.11
N THR A 117 -9.47 9.71 0.07
CA THR A 117 -10.93 9.63 0.11
C THR A 117 -11.40 8.91 -1.15
N ALA A 118 -12.04 7.77 -0.98
CA ALA A 118 -12.65 6.99 -2.05
C ALA A 118 -14.17 7.16 -2.04
N THR A 119 -14.77 7.45 -3.19
CA THR A 119 -16.24 7.44 -3.36
C THR A 119 -16.70 6.03 -3.70
N LEU A 120 -17.74 5.55 -3.03
CA LEU A 120 -18.31 4.22 -3.23
C LEU A 120 -19.52 4.26 -4.17
N VAL A 121 -19.56 3.34 -5.12
CA VAL A 121 -20.70 3.17 -6.03
C VAL A 121 -20.98 1.68 -6.21
N PRO A 122 -22.12 1.20 -5.74
CA PRO A 122 -23.17 1.88 -4.96
C PRO A 122 -22.73 2.21 -3.51
N PRO A 123 -23.43 3.12 -2.83
CA PRO A 123 -23.23 3.32 -1.38
C PRO A 123 -23.51 2.03 -0.59
N GLN A 124 -22.78 1.85 0.51
CA GLN A 124 -22.85 0.68 1.39
C GLN A 124 -23.45 1.09 2.73
N THR A 125 -24.63 0.58 3.08
CA THR A 125 -25.46 1.10 4.20
C THR A 125 -26.09 0.04 5.08
N ASN A 126 -25.68 -1.22 4.96
CA ASN A 126 -26.25 -2.36 5.68
C ASN A 126 -25.23 -3.10 6.57
N GLY A 127 -24.25 -2.36 7.11
CA GLY A 127 -23.22 -2.93 7.97
C GLY A 127 -22.21 -3.85 7.27
N GLU A 128 -22.18 -3.88 5.94
CA GLU A 128 -21.34 -4.78 5.14
C GLU A 128 -19.85 -4.60 5.49
N PRO A 129 -19.09 -5.71 5.61
CA PRO A 129 -17.64 -5.61 5.73
C PRO A 129 -17.03 -5.25 4.37
N LEU A 130 -16.30 -4.14 4.34
CA LEU A 130 -15.55 -3.67 3.17
C LEU A 130 -14.07 -3.99 3.34
N THR A 131 -13.41 -4.26 2.24
CA THR A 131 -11.96 -4.50 2.20
C THR A 131 -11.26 -3.36 1.47
N ALA A 132 -10.16 -2.85 2.02
CA ALA A 132 -9.31 -1.84 1.42
C ALA A 132 -7.90 -2.40 1.21
N ASN A 133 -7.32 -2.21 0.03
CA ASN A 133 -5.91 -2.50 -0.22
C ASN A 133 -5.25 -1.36 -0.98
N ALA A 134 -3.93 -1.25 -0.81
CA ALA A 134 -3.10 -0.29 -1.50
C ALA A 134 -2.17 -0.99 -2.48
N THR A 135 -1.93 -0.35 -3.63
CA THR A 135 -0.94 -0.78 -4.63
C THR A 135 -0.03 0.42 -4.91
N ASP A 136 1.28 0.24 -4.81
CA ASP A 136 2.25 1.29 -5.08
C ASP A 136 2.38 1.60 -6.59
N THR A 137 3.22 2.57 -6.91
CA THR A 137 3.46 2.99 -8.31
C THR A 137 4.28 1.97 -9.11
N ALA A 138 4.95 1.03 -8.44
CA ALA A 138 5.68 -0.07 -9.08
C ALA A 138 4.78 -1.29 -9.38
N GLY A 139 3.56 -1.31 -8.82
CA GLY A 139 2.58 -2.37 -9.01
C GLY A 139 2.60 -3.44 -7.91
N ASN A 140 3.32 -3.22 -6.80
CA ASN A 140 3.30 -4.13 -5.67
C ASN A 140 2.02 -3.91 -4.87
N LYS A 141 1.20 -4.96 -4.74
CA LYS A 141 -0.05 -4.91 -3.96
C LYS A 141 0.23 -5.28 -2.51
N GLY A 142 -0.19 -4.42 -1.57
CA GLY A 142 -0.15 -4.66 -0.14
C GLY A 142 -1.28 -5.57 0.36
N ASP A 143 -1.18 -5.94 1.63
CA ASP A 143 -2.20 -6.72 2.32
C ASP A 143 -3.50 -5.94 2.50
N ASP A 144 -4.59 -6.68 2.70
CA ASP A 144 -5.93 -6.13 2.87
C ASP A 144 -6.15 -5.61 4.31
N ALA A 145 -6.88 -4.50 4.44
CA ALA A 145 -7.46 -4.00 5.68
C ALA A 145 -8.98 -4.01 5.58
N SER A 146 -9.69 -4.08 6.70
CA SER A 146 -11.15 -4.12 6.70
C SER A 146 -11.78 -2.98 7.49
N VAL A 147 -12.99 -2.56 7.08
CA VAL A 147 -13.84 -1.58 7.76
C VAL A 147 -15.29 -1.96 7.51
N ASN A 148 -16.17 -1.75 8.47
CA ASN A 148 -17.60 -1.98 8.25
C ASN A 148 -18.28 -0.71 7.75
N ALA A 149 -19.19 -0.87 6.80
CA ALA A 149 -20.12 0.16 6.40
C ALA A 149 -21.06 0.54 7.56
N PRO A 150 -21.66 1.75 7.57
CA PRO A 150 -22.72 2.05 8.51
C PRO A 150 -23.94 1.15 8.23
N ASP A 151 -24.63 0.75 9.28
CA ASP A 151 -25.97 0.16 9.14
C ASP A 151 -27.01 1.26 9.36
N THR A 152 -27.63 1.68 8.27
CA THR A 152 -28.71 2.67 8.25
C THR A 152 -29.98 2.11 7.63
N THR A 153 -29.96 0.82 7.30
CA THR A 153 -31.08 0.12 6.69
C THR A 153 -32.01 -0.38 7.79
N ALA A 154 -33.23 0.13 7.80
CA ALA A 154 -34.22 -0.38 8.75
C ALA A 154 -34.62 -1.83 8.37
N PRO A 155 -34.81 -2.70 9.38
CA PRO A 155 -35.26 -4.06 9.11
C PRO A 155 -36.66 -4.09 8.47
N ASP A 156 -36.92 -5.10 7.69
CA ASP A 156 -38.24 -5.34 7.14
C ASP A 156 -39.32 -5.54 8.23
N ALA A 157 -40.53 -5.13 7.93
CA ALA A 157 -41.64 -5.32 8.85
C ALA A 157 -41.84 -6.81 9.15
N PRO A 158 -42.10 -7.18 10.43
CA PRO A 158 -42.39 -8.57 10.76
C PRO A 158 -43.52 -9.17 9.90
N THR A 159 -43.36 -10.40 9.44
CA THR A 159 -44.31 -11.11 8.60
C THR A 159 -44.97 -12.27 9.37
N GLY A 160 -46.10 -12.76 8.86
CA GLY A 160 -46.79 -13.90 9.45
C GLY A 160 -47.24 -13.67 10.90
N VAL A 161 -47.52 -12.42 11.27
CA VAL A 161 -47.90 -12.06 12.65
C VAL A 161 -49.29 -12.66 12.94
N THR A 162 -49.31 -13.50 13.96
CA THR A 162 -50.54 -14.16 14.43
C THR A 162 -50.71 -14.03 15.94
N VAL A 163 -51.94 -13.96 16.40
CA VAL A 163 -52.27 -13.93 17.81
C VAL A 163 -52.85 -15.29 18.20
N ALA A 164 -52.38 -15.89 19.31
CA ALA A 164 -52.93 -17.13 19.81
C ALA A 164 -54.44 -16.97 20.16
N GLY A 165 -55.25 -18.04 19.99
CA GLY A 165 -56.68 -17.97 20.18
C GLY A 165 -57.15 -17.56 21.60
N ASN A 166 -56.27 -17.61 22.59
CA ASN A 166 -56.48 -17.09 23.95
C ASN A 166 -56.01 -15.64 24.16
N GLY A 167 -55.51 -14.99 23.10
CA GLY A 167 -54.99 -13.64 23.15
C GLY A 167 -53.69 -13.47 23.94
N GLY A 168 -53.10 -14.54 24.47
CA GLY A 168 -51.97 -14.48 25.39
C GLY A 168 -50.57 -14.52 24.74
N ALA A 169 -50.50 -14.69 23.43
CA ALA A 169 -49.20 -14.72 22.72
C ALA A 169 -49.31 -14.17 21.31
N VAL A 170 -48.24 -13.57 20.84
CA VAL A 170 -48.05 -13.13 19.44
C VAL A 170 -46.81 -13.85 18.89
N SER A 171 -46.91 -14.37 17.66
CA SER A 171 -45.83 -14.99 16.93
C SER A 171 -45.71 -14.38 15.53
N GLY A 172 -44.53 -14.43 14.95
CA GLY A 172 -44.23 -13.90 13.62
C GLY A 172 -42.79 -14.17 13.24
N HIS A 173 -42.38 -13.69 12.11
CA HIS A 173 -41.01 -13.72 11.62
C HIS A 173 -40.50 -12.27 11.43
N ALA A 174 -39.27 -12.01 11.83
CA ALA A 174 -38.55 -10.76 11.60
C ALA A 174 -37.22 -11.06 10.93
N GLU A 175 -36.55 -10.04 10.39
CA GLU A 175 -35.20 -10.11 9.89
C GLU A 175 -34.25 -10.58 11.02
N ALA A 176 -33.23 -11.35 10.66
CA ALA A 176 -32.25 -11.94 11.58
C ALA A 176 -31.06 -10.98 11.81
#